data_ec0d25a010c164200fd5b82944312e80
#
_entry.id   ec0d25a010c164200fd5b82944312e80
#
_cell.length_a   1.000
_cell.length_b   1.000
_cell.length_c   1.000
_cell.angle_alpha   90.00
_cell.angle_beta   90.00
_cell.angle_gamma   90.00
#
_symmetry.space_group_name_H-M   'P 1'
#
loop_
_entity.id
_entity.type
_entity.pdbx_description
1 polymer ?
#
loop_
_entity_poly.entity_id
_entity_poly.type
_entity_poly.pdbx_seq_one_letter_code
_entity_poly.pdbx_strand_id
1 'polypeptide(L)'
;MSRERRNEIFDQWAESGRDAGMEEGHGDVVRQVIEAMNIKPGEKVLDLGCGNGWAPRLLAQTNAGVQAIGVDASPKMIARADELHSFTIRARYDFGDFEELDFPDAHFDRLFSMEALYYAEDLDKALAEAFRVLKPNAIADVVVDFYAESPSTADWKERMGLELMKYLGEADWKAAFERAGFTGLELQRVIDSRGPGDADECTPDAEHRREMHAAGSLWIHAVKPG
;
A
#
# COMPACT_ATOMS: atom_id res chain seq x y z
N MET A 1 -10.14 12.83 13.04
CA MET A 1 -8.84 13.45 12.65
C MET A 1 -9.00 13.88 11.22
N SER A 2 -8.57 15.10 10.84
CA SER A 2 -8.66 15.60 9.46
C SER A 2 -7.52 15.03 8.58
N ARG A 3 -7.70 15.09 7.24
CA ARG A 3 -6.63 14.79 6.27
C ARG A 3 -5.33 15.55 6.57
N GLU A 4 -5.44 16.83 6.92
CA GLU A 4 -4.29 17.67 7.29
C GLU A 4 -3.50 17.05 8.43
N ARG A 5 -4.17 16.59 9.47
CA ARG A 5 -3.50 15.97 10.62
C ARG A 5 -2.86 14.64 10.27
N ARG A 6 -3.48 13.84 9.41
CA ARG A 6 -2.87 12.61 8.86
C ARG A 6 -1.58 12.95 8.13
N ASN A 7 -1.64 13.92 7.21
CA ASN A 7 -0.49 14.31 6.40
C ASN A 7 0.66 14.87 7.26
N GLU A 8 0.35 15.66 8.31
CA GLU A 8 1.34 16.12 9.29
C GLU A 8 2.08 14.96 9.98
N ILE A 9 1.39 13.88 10.31
CA ILE A 9 2.00 12.71 10.95
C ILE A 9 2.97 12.04 9.98
N PHE A 10 2.59 11.82 8.72
CA PHE A 10 3.49 11.26 7.71
C PHE A 10 4.65 12.17 7.37
N ASP A 11 4.45 13.49 7.36
CA ASP A 11 5.51 14.46 7.25
C ASP A 11 6.53 14.32 8.40
N GLN A 12 6.06 14.15 9.63
CA GLN A 12 6.92 13.90 10.80
C GLN A 12 7.68 12.57 10.70
N TRP A 13 7.06 11.52 10.14
CA TRP A 13 7.73 10.24 9.91
C TRP A 13 8.87 10.37 8.90
N ALA A 14 8.67 11.11 7.81
CA ALA A 14 9.74 11.41 6.86
C ALA A 14 10.88 12.21 7.51
N GLU A 15 10.58 13.23 8.33
CA GLU A 15 11.57 14.05 9.02
C GLU A 15 12.36 13.29 10.09
N SER A 16 11.71 12.37 10.80
CA SER A 16 12.35 11.56 11.84
C SER A 16 13.16 10.38 11.30
N GLY A 17 13.06 10.10 9.98
CA GLY A 17 13.71 8.94 9.37
C GLY A 17 12.98 7.61 9.62
N ARG A 18 11.76 7.65 10.17
CA ARG A 18 10.93 6.44 10.39
C ARG A 18 10.58 5.73 9.06
N ASP A 19 10.54 6.49 7.97
CA ASP A 19 10.32 5.98 6.62
C ASP A 19 11.38 4.94 6.18
N ALA A 20 12.60 5.02 6.72
CA ALA A 20 13.66 4.09 6.38
C ALA A 20 13.37 2.63 6.81
N GLY A 21 12.59 2.43 7.86
CA GLY A 21 12.17 1.10 8.33
C GLY A 21 11.06 0.44 7.50
N MET A 22 10.38 1.18 6.63
CA MET A 22 9.24 0.64 5.86
C MET A 22 9.66 -0.49 4.93
N GLU A 23 10.73 -0.32 4.16
CA GLU A 23 11.25 -1.37 3.29
C GLU A 23 11.78 -2.56 4.09
N GLU A 24 12.45 -2.32 5.21
CA GLU A 24 12.96 -3.39 6.07
C GLU A 24 11.80 -4.20 6.67
N GLY A 25 10.77 -3.55 7.17
CA GLY A 25 9.61 -4.19 7.79
C GLY A 25 8.78 -5.02 6.82
N HIS A 26 8.45 -4.46 5.67
CA HIS A 26 7.47 -5.06 4.74
C HIS A 26 8.11 -5.69 3.49
N GLY A 27 9.41 -5.52 3.29
CA GLY A 27 10.08 -5.81 2.01
C GLY A 27 10.00 -7.27 1.57
N ASP A 28 9.99 -8.24 2.46
CA ASP A 28 9.86 -9.66 2.10
C ASP A 28 8.45 -9.96 1.56
N VAL A 29 7.43 -9.56 2.29
CA VAL A 29 6.02 -9.73 1.89
C VAL A 29 5.76 -9.05 0.54
N VAL A 30 6.20 -7.81 0.38
CA VAL A 30 6.01 -7.05 -0.86
C VAL A 30 6.73 -7.69 -2.04
N ARG A 31 7.95 -8.22 -1.86
CA ARG A 31 8.66 -8.93 -2.94
C ARG A 31 7.92 -10.21 -3.35
N GLN A 32 7.37 -10.98 -2.40
CA GLN A 32 6.54 -12.15 -2.70
C GLN A 32 5.31 -11.75 -3.54
N VAL A 33 4.60 -10.69 -3.12
CA VAL A 33 3.42 -10.20 -3.85
C VAL A 33 3.81 -9.69 -5.24
N ILE A 34 4.85 -8.85 -5.37
CA ILE A 34 5.32 -8.33 -6.66
C ILE A 34 5.72 -9.47 -7.61
N GLU A 35 6.37 -10.52 -7.12
CA GLU A 35 6.70 -11.70 -7.94
C GLU A 35 5.42 -12.39 -8.44
N ALA A 36 4.43 -12.59 -7.55
CA ALA A 36 3.16 -13.21 -7.89
C ALA A 36 2.29 -12.36 -8.83
N MET A 37 2.39 -11.03 -8.78
CA MET A 37 1.69 -10.10 -9.69
C MET A 37 2.02 -10.36 -11.17
N ASN A 38 3.18 -10.95 -11.47
CA ASN A 38 3.59 -11.30 -12.83
C ASN A 38 3.45 -10.12 -13.82
N ILE A 39 3.94 -8.95 -13.40
CA ILE A 39 3.93 -7.70 -14.17
C ILE A 39 4.61 -7.93 -15.53
N LYS A 40 3.98 -7.48 -16.62
CA LYS A 40 4.49 -7.70 -17.96
C LYS A 40 5.41 -6.57 -18.42
N PRO A 41 6.33 -6.83 -19.37
CA PRO A 41 7.15 -5.78 -19.94
C PRO A 41 6.31 -4.61 -20.48
N GLY A 42 6.71 -3.39 -20.13
CA GLY A 42 6.06 -2.17 -20.60
C GLY A 42 4.79 -1.76 -19.86
N GLU A 43 4.31 -2.56 -18.88
CA GLU A 43 3.15 -2.16 -18.05
C GLU A 43 3.42 -0.90 -17.24
N LYS A 44 2.37 -0.12 -17.02
CA LYS A 44 2.34 1.04 -16.13
C LYS A 44 1.69 0.63 -14.81
N VAL A 45 2.42 0.83 -13.72
CA VAL A 45 1.98 0.48 -12.36
C VAL A 45 1.78 1.74 -11.55
N LEU A 46 0.64 1.89 -10.89
CA LEU A 46 0.38 2.92 -9.88
C LEU A 46 0.58 2.33 -8.50
N ASP A 47 1.31 3.02 -7.64
CA ASP A 47 1.41 2.69 -6.21
C ASP A 47 0.75 3.77 -5.38
N LEU A 48 -0.30 3.42 -4.61
CA LEU A 48 -1.07 4.32 -3.77
C LEU A 48 -0.57 4.33 -2.32
N GLY A 49 -0.14 5.49 -1.85
CA GLY A 49 0.50 5.66 -0.55
C GLY A 49 1.94 5.18 -0.58
N CYS A 50 2.71 5.66 -1.56
CA CYS A 50 4.04 5.13 -1.86
C CYS A 50 5.12 5.49 -0.82
N GLY A 51 4.84 6.37 0.14
CA GLY A 51 5.79 6.84 1.12
C GLY A 51 7.09 7.36 0.47
N ASN A 52 8.24 6.88 0.94
CA ASN A 52 9.55 7.24 0.41
C ASN A 52 9.89 6.57 -0.94
N GLY A 53 8.92 5.96 -1.61
CA GLY A 53 9.05 5.45 -2.98
C GLY A 53 9.79 4.11 -3.12
N TRP A 54 10.00 3.34 -2.05
CA TRP A 54 10.72 2.07 -2.12
C TRP A 54 9.98 1.01 -2.97
N ALA A 55 8.65 0.88 -2.81
CA ALA A 55 7.86 -0.07 -3.58
C ALA A 55 7.79 0.30 -5.09
N PRO A 56 7.54 1.56 -5.51
CA PRO A 56 7.68 1.95 -6.91
C PRO A 56 9.04 1.64 -7.53
N ARG A 57 10.14 1.78 -6.76
CA ARG A 57 11.47 1.39 -7.25
C ARG A 57 11.59 -0.10 -7.51
N LEU A 58 11.02 -0.95 -6.67
CA LEU A 58 10.96 -2.40 -6.89
C LEU A 58 10.07 -2.75 -8.09
N LEU A 59 8.87 -2.19 -8.16
CA LEU A 59 7.91 -2.41 -9.25
C LEU A 59 8.53 -2.07 -10.61
N ALA A 60 9.20 -0.92 -10.74
CA ALA A 60 9.84 -0.48 -11.97
C ALA A 60 11.00 -1.39 -12.44
N GLN A 61 11.52 -2.24 -11.56
CA GLN A 61 12.62 -3.15 -11.87
C GLN A 61 12.16 -4.58 -12.19
N THR A 62 10.87 -4.87 -12.13
CA THR A 62 10.33 -6.23 -12.35
C THR A 62 10.56 -6.73 -13.78
N ASN A 63 10.38 -5.86 -14.77
CA ASN A 63 10.53 -6.23 -16.18
C ASN A 63 10.97 -5.04 -17.06
N ALA A 64 11.43 -5.36 -18.24
CA ALA A 64 11.88 -4.34 -19.19
C ALA A 64 10.74 -3.38 -19.56
N GLY A 65 11.00 -2.08 -19.45
CA GLY A 65 10.06 -1.04 -19.84
C GLY A 65 8.91 -0.77 -18.87
N VAL A 66 8.83 -1.48 -17.74
CA VAL A 66 7.87 -1.18 -16.67
C VAL A 66 8.10 0.23 -16.14
N GLN A 67 7.03 0.98 -15.98
CA GLN A 67 7.01 2.32 -15.40
C GLN A 67 6.17 2.29 -14.13
N ALA A 68 6.73 2.71 -13.00
CA ALA A 68 6.00 2.82 -11.75
C ALA A 68 5.81 4.29 -11.36
N ILE A 69 4.59 4.63 -10.94
CA ILE A 69 4.25 5.96 -10.44
C ILE A 69 3.73 5.78 -9.03
N GLY A 70 4.43 6.37 -8.06
CA GLY A 70 3.98 6.44 -6.68
C GLY A 70 3.21 7.71 -6.41
N VAL A 71 2.12 7.63 -5.66
CA VAL A 71 1.37 8.78 -5.17
C VAL A 71 1.35 8.76 -3.66
N ASP A 72 1.66 9.91 -3.04
CA ASP A 72 1.55 10.08 -1.59
C ASP A 72 1.04 11.47 -1.24
N ALA A 73 0.27 11.57 -0.15
CA ALA A 73 -0.32 12.81 0.32
C ALA A 73 0.62 13.62 1.26
N SER A 74 1.79 13.09 1.57
CA SER A 74 2.84 13.79 2.31
C SER A 74 3.86 14.37 1.33
N PRO A 75 3.98 15.70 1.23
CA PRO A 75 4.99 16.31 0.38
C PRO A 75 6.42 15.97 0.83
N LYS A 76 6.63 15.68 2.12
CA LYS A 76 7.94 15.29 2.65
C LYS A 76 8.30 13.85 2.31
N MET A 77 7.32 12.94 2.26
CA MET A 77 7.52 11.59 1.74
C MET A 77 7.92 11.64 0.26
N ILE A 78 7.24 12.45 -0.55
CA ILE A 78 7.60 12.63 -1.97
C ILE A 78 9.00 13.21 -2.12
N ALA A 79 9.35 14.26 -1.36
CA ALA A 79 10.70 14.80 -1.38
C ALA A 79 11.76 13.75 -1.01
N ARG A 80 11.44 12.91 -0.02
CA ARG A 80 12.31 11.79 0.39
C ARG A 80 12.42 10.73 -0.71
N ALA A 81 11.33 10.41 -1.40
CA ALA A 81 11.33 9.49 -2.53
C ALA A 81 12.22 9.99 -3.68
N ASP A 82 12.18 11.30 -3.98
CA ASP A 82 13.03 11.95 -4.98
C ASP A 82 14.50 11.94 -4.59
N GLU A 83 14.83 12.18 -3.31
CA GLU A 83 16.22 12.08 -2.81
C GLU A 83 16.80 10.67 -2.97
N LEU A 84 15.99 9.64 -2.75
CA LEU A 84 16.39 8.24 -2.84
C LEU A 84 16.31 7.68 -4.27
N HIS A 85 15.83 8.48 -5.21
CA HIS A 85 15.64 8.07 -6.61
C HIS A 85 16.96 7.86 -7.34
N SER A 86 16.97 6.85 -8.21
CA SER A 86 18.05 6.64 -9.18
C SER A 86 17.53 6.83 -10.60
N PHE A 87 18.18 7.67 -11.38
CA PHE A 87 17.83 7.94 -12.78
C PHE A 87 17.86 6.70 -13.69
N THR A 88 18.40 5.58 -13.23
CA THR A 88 18.40 4.30 -13.94
C THR A 88 17.09 3.53 -13.76
N ILE A 89 16.24 3.92 -12.82
CA ILE A 89 14.97 3.27 -12.47
C ILE A 89 13.83 4.10 -13.05
N ARG A 90 12.87 3.46 -13.71
CA ARG A 90 11.69 4.12 -14.31
C ARG A 90 10.56 4.29 -13.29
N ALA A 91 10.88 4.86 -12.14
CA ALA A 91 9.93 5.27 -11.14
C ALA A 91 9.83 6.80 -11.10
N ARG A 92 8.68 7.32 -10.76
CA ARG A 92 8.47 8.73 -10.44
C ARG A 92 7.48 8.83 -9.28
N TYR A 93 7.44 9.99 -8.63
CA TYR A 93 6.63 10.21 -7.43
C TYR A 93 5.84 11.49 -7.59
N ASP A 94 4.53 11.40 -7.42
CA ASP A 94 3.62 12.52 -7.58
C ASP A 94 2.95 12.80 -6.22
N PHE A 95 2.93 14.07 -5.80
CA PHE A 95 2.13 14.49 -4.65
C PHE A 95 0.65 14.42 -5.02
N GLY A 96 -0.17 13.75 -4.20
CA GLY A 96 -1.59 13.62 -4.44
C GLY A 96 -2.31 12.80 -3.37
N ASP A 97 -3.63 12.90 -3.36
CA ASP A 97 -4.50 12.11 -2.49
C ASP A 97 -5.14 10.99 -3.32
N PHE A 98 -5.17 9.77 -2.80
CA PHE A 98 -5.78 8.64 -3.50
C PHE A 98 -7.31 8.72 -3.59
N GLU A 99 -7.95 9.67 -2.91
CA GLU A 99 -9.38 9.98 -3.10
C GLU A 99 -9.64 11.01 -4.22
N GLU A 100 -8.57 11.56 -4.84
CA GLU A 100 -8.65 12.51 -5.97
C GLU A 100 -7.36 12.43 -6.78
N LEU A 101 -7.28 11.45 -7.69
CA LEU A 101 -6.09 11.16 -8.48
C LEU A 101 -6.04 12.04 -9.73
N ASP A 102 -4.94 12.77 -9.93
CA ASP A 102 -4.71 13.59 -11.12
C ASP A 102 -4.17 12.75 -12.30
N PHE A 103 -4.92 11.72 -12.66
CA PHE A 103 -4.65 10.87 -13.81
C PHE A 103 -5.91 10.68 -14.66
N PRO A 104 -5.75 10.52 -15.98
CA PRO A 104 -6.88 10.21 -16.85
C PRO A 104 -7.45 8.82 -16.55
N ASP A 105 -8.71 8.61 -16.95
CA ASP A 105 -9.36 7.31 -16.90
C ASP A 105 -8.57 6.27 -17.70
N ALA A 106 -8.59 5.02 -17.25
CA ALA A 106 -8.00 3.89 -17.96
C ALA A 106 -6.52 4.10 -18.33
N HIS A 107 -5.71 4.59 -17.40
CA HIS A 107 -4.30 4.93 -17.64
C HIS A 107 -3.33 3.82 -17.24
N PHE A 108 -3.61 3.07 -16.15
CA PHE A 108 -2.71 2.09 -15.56
C PHE A 108 -3.10 0.66 -15.88
N ASP A 109 -2.09 -0.19 -16.05
CA ASP A 109 -2.26 -1.64 -16.25
C ASP A 109 -2.35 -2.37 -14.92
N ARG A 110 -1.75 -1.82 -13.86
CA ARG A 110 -1.70 -2.36 -12.51
C ARG A 110 -1.84 -1.27 -11.47
N LEU A 111 -2.43 -1.64 -10.32
CA LEU A 111 -2.38 -0.85 -9.11
C LEU A 111 -1.78 -1.71 -7.99
N PHE A 112 -0.93 -1.10 -7.21
CA PHE A 112 -0.37 -1.65 -5.97
C PHE A 112 -0.65 -0.68 -4.83
N SER A 113 -0.76 -1.19 -3.62
CA SER A 113 -0.76 -0.39 -2.39
C SER A 113 -0.33 -1.26 -1.22
N MET A 114 0.58 -0.74 -0.39
CA MET A 114 1.02 -1.39 0.84
C MET A 114 0.78 -0.49 2.03
N GLU A 115 0.03 -0.97 3.03
CA GLU A 115 -0.20 -0.30 4.31
C GLU A 115 -0.73 1.15 4.19
N ALA A 116 -1.57 1.43 3.18
CA ALA A 116 -1.99 2.81 2.91
C ALA A 116 -3.52 3.02 2.85
N LEU A 117 -4.28 2.17 2.17
CA LEU A 117 -5.69 2.45 1.86
C LEU A 117 -6.59 2.54 3.09
N TYR A 118 -6.26 1.91 4.20
CA TYR A 118 -7.03 2.04 5.43
C TYR A 118 -6.90 3.43 6.10
N TYR A 119 -6.00 4.29 5.61
CA TYR A 119 -5.93 5.70 5.99
C TYR A 119 -6.87 6.62 5.19
N ALA A 120 -7.59 6.10 4.20
CA ALA A 120 -8.55 6.88 3.44
C ALA A 120 -9.62 7.50 4.37
N GLU A 121 -9.95 8.77 4.20
CA GLU A 121 -11.08 9.38 4.88
C GLU A 121 -12.39 8.75 4.37
N ASP A 122 -12.49 8.62 3.04
CA ASP A 122 -13.54 7.92 2.33
C ASP A 122 -12.96 6.79 1.48
N LEU A 123 -13.02 5.55 2.00
CA LEU A 123 -12.49 4.39 1.31
C LEU A 123 -13.23 4.08 0.00
N ASP A 124 -14.54 4.30 -0.02
CA ASP A 124 -15.33 4.05 -1.24
C ASP A 124 -14.91 5.03 -2.35
N LYS A 125 -14.63 6.28 -2.01
CA LYS A 125 -14.09 7.27 -2.95
C LYS A 125 -12.68 6.91 -3.43
N ALA A 126 -11.80 6.49 -2.52
CA ALA A 126 -10.45 6.06 -2.88
C ALA A 126 -10.46 4.85 -3.83
N LEU A 127 -11.30 3.86 -3.57
CA LEU A 127 -11.45 2.69 -4.43
C LEU A 127 -12.14 3.01 -5.76
N ALA A 128 -13.07 3.98 -5.79
CA ALA A 128 -13.66 4.47 -7.04
C ALA A 128 -12.62 5.17 -7.93
N GLU A 129 -11.72 5.98 -7.36
CA GLU A 129 -10.61 6.60 -8.09
C GLU A 129 -9.61 5.55 -8.59
N ALA A 130 -9.23 4.59 -7.73
CA ALA A 130 -8.42 3.45 -8.13
C ALA A 130 -9.03 2.69 -9.32
N PHE A 131 -10.34 2.43 -9.25
CA PHE A 131 -11.07 1.79 -10.34
C PHE A 131 -11.09 2.66 -11.61
N ARG A 132 -11.32 3.97 -11.50
CA ARG A 132 -11.37 4.89 -12.64
C ARG A 132 -10.06 4.91 -13.43
N VAL A 133 -8.94 5.03 -12.74
CA VAL A 133 -7.63 5.17 -13.39
C VAL A 133 -7.07 3.87 -13.95
N LEU A 134 -7.57 2.72 -13.52
CA LEU A 134 -7.21 1.42 -14.08
C LEU A 134 -7.86 1.18 -15.44
N LYS A 135 -7.14 0.54 -16.34
CA LYS A 135 -7.65 0.06 -17.64
C LYS A 135 -8.65 -1.08 -17.44
N PRO A 136 -9.53 -1.33 -18.43
CA PRO A 136 -10.29 -2.60 -18.47
C PRO A 136 -9.35 -3.81 -18.39
N ASN A 137 -9.74 -4.82 -17.61
CA ASN A 137 -8.96 -6.03 -17.29
C ASN A 137 -7.68 -5.79 -16.48
N ALA A 138 -7.46 -4.58 -15.99
CA ALA A 138 -6.34 -4.28 -15.09
C ALA A 138 -6.58 -4.88 -13.70
N ILE A 139 -5.49 -5.03 -12.94
CA ILE A 139 -5.49 -5.68 -11.65
C ILE A 139 -5.07 -4.68 -10.56
N ALA A 140 -5.75 -4.74 -9.43
CA ALA A 140 -5.36 -4.07 -8.20
C ALA A 140 -4.91 -5.11 -7.17
N ASP A 141 -3.72 -4.90 -6.61
CA ASP A 141 -3.11 -5.70 -5.57
C ASP A 141 -2.86 -4.82 -4.34
N VAL A 142 -3.56 -5.08 -3.25
CA VAL A 142 -3.48 -4.30 -2.01
C VAL A 142 -3.06 -5.19 -0.87
N VAL A 143 -2.09 -4.75 -0.09
CA VAL A 143 -1.54 -5.49 1.05
C VAL A 143 -1.73 -4.69 2.32
N VAL A 144 -2.26 -5.31 3.37
CA VAL A 144 -2.47 -4.70 4.68
C VAL A 144 -2.12 -5.65 5.82
N ASP A 145 -1.47 -5.13 6.85
CA ASP A 145 -1.21 -5.84 8.10
C ASP A 145 -2.28 -5.50 9.15
N PHE A 146 -2.86 -4.29 9.03
CA PHE A 146 -3.91 -3.80 9.92
C PHE A 146 -5.30 -4.23 9.45
N TYR A 147 -5.78 -5.38 9.93
CA TYR A 147 -7.09 -5.94 9.59
C TYR A 147 -7.65 -6.80 10.73
N ALA A 148 -8.97 -7.02 10.77
CA ALA A 148 -9.67 -7.56 11.95
C ALA A 148 -9.30 -9.01 12.29
N GLU A 149 -8.91 -9.82 11.32
CA GLU A 149 -8.45 -11.21 11.56
C GLU A 149 -6.98 -11.29 11.99
N SER A 150 -6.29 -10.13 12.15
CA SER A 150 -5.00 -9.98 12.82
C SER A 150 -5.18 -9.25 14.16
N PRO A 151 -5.64 -9.93 15.22
CA PRO A 151 -6.06 -9.28 16.47
C PRO A 151 -4.92 -8.56 17.19
N SER A 152 -3.67 -8.97 16.98
CA SER A 152 -2.48 -8.30 17.50
C SER A 152 -2.26 -6.88 16.96
N THR A 153 -2.99 -6.47 15.92
CA THR A 153 -2.93 -5.12 15.35
C THR A 153 -4.07 -4.21 15.84
N ALA A 154 -5.01 -4.71 16.63
CA ALA A 154 -6.24 -4.00 16.99
C ALA A 154 -6.00 -2.66 17.73
N ASP A 155 -4.93 -2.55 18.49
CA ASP A 155 -4.56 -1.36 19.27
C ASP A 155 -3.63 -0.38 18.52
N TRP A 156 -3.32 -0.64 17.25
CA TRP A 156 -2.42 0.22 16.47
C TRP A 156 -2.93 1.66 16.35
N LYS A 157 -4.23 1.87 16.24
CA LYS A 157 -4.83 3.22 16.22
C LYS A 157 -4.40 4.06 17.41
N GLU A 158 -4.49 3.48 18.59
CA GLU A 158 -4.15 4.15 19.85
C GLU A 158 -2.64 4.35 19.95
N ARG A 159 -1.85 3.33 19.64
CA ARG A 159 -0.39 3.37 19.73
C ARG A 159 0.23 4.39 18.77
N MET A 160 -0.27 4.48 17.55
CA MET A 160 0.24 5.40 16.54
C MET A 160 -0.46 6.76 16.55
N GLY A 161 -1.51 6.94 17.37
CA GLY A 161 -2.30 8.17 17.39
C GLY A 161 -3.05 8.47 16.09
N LEU A 162 -3.37 7.42 15.32
CA LEU A 162 -3.96 7.51 13.97
C LEU A 162 -5.44 7.06 13.98
N GLU A 163 -6.30 7.88 14.53
CA GLU A 163 -7.74 7.64 14.66
C GLU A 163 -8.47 7.33 13.34
N LEU A 164 -7.92 7.78 12.20
CA LEU A 164 -8.54 7.55 10.88
C LEU A 164 -8.38 6.13 10.36
N MET A 165 -7.45 5.35 10.88
CA MET A 165 -7.23 3.98 10.41
C MET A 165 -8.52 3.17 10.49
N LYS A 166 -8.90 2.54 9.37
CA LYS A 166 -10.08 1.68 9.29
C LYS A 166 -9.69 0.25 9.61
N TYR A 167 -10.16 -0.25 10.76
CA TYR A 167 -9.96 -1.66 11.16
C TYR A 167 -11.04 -2.52 10.51
N LEU A 168 -10.77 -3.00 9.30
CA LEU A 168 -11.68 -3.77 8.47
C LEU A 168 -11.31 -5.25 8.48
N GLY A 169 -12.33 -6.10 8.49
CA GLY A 169 -12.14 -7.53 8.23
C GLY A 169 -12.11 -7.86 6.72
N GLU A 170 -11.75 -9.10 6.39
CA GLU A 170 -11.74 -9.60 5.01
C GLU A 170 -13.07 -9.36 4.29
N ALA A 171 -14.20 -9.60 4.99
CA ALA A 171 -15.52 -9.40 4.41
C ALA A 171 -15.80 -7.92 4.09
N ASP A 172 -15.34 -6.99 4.93
CA ASP A 172 -15.50 -5.55 4.73
C ASP A 172 -14.65 -5.06 3.56
N TRP A 173 -13.39 -5.51 3.49
CA TRP A 173 -12.50 -5.22 2.36
C TRP A 173 -13.11 -5.71 1.05
N LYS A 174 -13.54 -6.97 1.01
CA LYS A 174 -14.20 -7.56 -0.16
C LYS A 174 -15.40 -6.74 -0.60
N ALA A 175 -16.29 -6.41 0.33
CA ALA A 175 -17.48 -5.61 0.05
C ALA A 175 -17.14 -4.21 -0.46
N ALA A 176 -16.07 -3.57 0.05
CA ALA A 176 -15.63 -2.25 -0.42
C ALA A 176 -15.16 -2.30 -1.88
N PHE A 177 -14.33 -3.29 -2.25
CA PHE A 177 -13.89 -3.48 -3.63
C PHE A 177 -15.06 -3.80 -4.58
N GLU A 178 -16.00 -4.67 -4.17
CA GLU A 178 -17.18 -4.99 -4.95
C GLU A 178 -18.06 -3.75 -5.19
N ARG A 179 -18.25 -2.89 -4.18
CA ARG A 179 -18.99 -1.62 -4.36
C ARG A 179 -18.31 -0.67 -5.35
N ALA A 180 -17.00 -0.66 -5.41
CA ALA A 180 -16.23 0.11 -6.39
C ALA A 180 -16.30 -0.46 -7.82
N GLY A 181 -16.84 -1.68 -8.00
CA GLY A 181 -17.00 -2.33 -9.30
C GLY A 181 -15.94 -3.39 -9.62
N PHE A 182 -15.03 -3.68 -8.72
CA PHE A 182 -14.04 -4.76 -8.90
C PHE A 182 -14.71 -6.14 -8.82
N THR A 183 -14.13 -7.09 -9.53
CA THR A 183 -14.57 -8.50 -9.59
C THR A 183 -13.36 -9.43 -9.41
N GLY A 184 -13.60 -10.74 -9.37
CA GLY A 184 -12.52 -11.73 -9.27
C GLY A 184 -11.67 -11.56 -8.02
N LEU A 185 -12.29 -11.15 -6.90
CA LEU A 185 -11.57 -10.92 -5.65
C LEU A 185 -11.05 -12.22 -5.05
N GLU A 186 -9.74 -12.23 -4.82
CA GLU A 186 -9.04 -13.26 -4.07
C GLU A 186 -8.33 -12.61 -2.87
N LEU A 187 -8.53 -13.19 -1.69
CA LEU A 187 -7.90 -12.76 -0.45
C LEU A 187 -6.96 -13.86 0.02
N GLN A 188 -5.69 -13.51 0.21
CA GLN A 188 -4.65 -14.47 0.59
C GLN A 188 -3.85 -13.93 1.78
N ARG A 189 -3.20 -14.84 2.52
CA ARG A 189 -2.25 -14.51 3.58
C ARG A 189 -0.84 -14.69 3.07
N VAL A 190 -0.03 -13.66 3.19
CA VAL A 190 1.39 -13.69 2.87
C VAL A 190 2.17 -13.63 4.16
N ILE A 191 2.96 -14.67 4.42
CA ILE A 191 3.78 -14.76 5.62
C ILE A 191 5.19 -14.28 5.31
N ASP A 192 5.75 -13.41 6.16
CA ASP A 192 7.15 -13.00 6.04
C ASP A 192 8.07 -14.20 6.22
N SER A 193 8.82 -14.54 5.18
CA SER A 193 9.68 -15.73 5.16
C SER A 193 10.89 -15.63 6.09
N ARG A 194 11.20 -14.43 6.56
CA ARG A 194 12.30 -14.14 7.50
C ARG A 194 11.96 -14.49 8.96
N GLY A 195 10.67 -14.72 9.25
CA GLY A 195 10.18 -14.97 10.59
C GLY A 195 9.58 -13.73 11.25
N PRO A 196 9.17 -13.82 12.52
CA PRO A 196 8.43 -12.74 13.19
C PRO A 196 9.25 -11.46 13.42
N GLY A 197 10.57 -11.53 13.39
CA GLY A 197 11.43 -10.39 13.74
C GLY A 197 11.38 -10.00 15.22
N ASP A 198 11.95 -8.84 15.54
CA ASP A 198 11.97 -8.29 16.89
C ASP A 198 10.72 -7.44 17.16
N ALA A 199 10.38 -7.26 18.44
CA ALA A 199 9.33 -6.34 18.88
C ALA A 199 9.70 -4.88 18.54
N ASP A 200 8.70 -4.09 18.21
CA ASP A 200 8.82 -2.67 17.86
C ASP A 200 7.70 -1.82 18.51
N GLU A 201 7.55 -0.57 18.08
CA GLU A 201 6.51 0.32 18.62
C GLU A 201 5.08 -0.12 18.26
N CYS A 202 4.90 -0.87 17.17
CA CYS A 202 3.59 -1.40 16.76
C CYS A 202 3.31 -2.75 17.45
N THR A 203 4.34 -3.52 17.75
CA THR A 203 4.26 -4.84 18.37
C THR A 203 5.12 -4.89 19.64
N PRO A 204 4.52 -4.61 20.83
CA PRO A 204 5.24 -4.26 22.06
C PRO A 204 6.09 -5.38 22.65
N ASP A 205 5.81 -6.62 22.29
CA ASP A 205 6.51 -7.81 22.80
C ASP A 205 6.58 -8.93 21.77
N ALA A 206 7.38 -9.94 22.09
CA ALA A 206 7.62 -11.06 21.19
C ALA A 206 6.39 -11.98 20.98
N GLU A 207 5.38 -11.93 21.85
CA GLU A 207 4.13 -12.69 21.67
C GLU A 207 3.27 -12.04 20.61
N HIS A 208 3.00 -10.74 20.74
CA HIS A 208 2.29 -9.95 19.71
C HIS A 208 2.96 -10.06 18.34
N ARG A 209 4.30 -10.01 18.32
CA ARG A 209 5.08 -10.16 17.08
C ARG A 209 4.89 -11.53 16.43
N ARG A 210 4.89 -12.62 17.21
CA ARG A 210 4.62 -13.97 16.71
C ARG A 210 3.17 -14.14 16.22
N GLU A 211 2.20 -13.56 16.93
CA GLU A 211 0.79 -13.61 16.53
C GLU A 211 0.56 -12.87 15.22
N MET A 212 1.09 -11.66 15.09
CA MET A 212 1.04 -10.87 13.86
C MET A 212 1.68 -11.62 12.69
N HIS A 213 2.88 -12.15 12.89
CA HIS A 213 3.56 -12.95 11.87
C HIS A 213 2.73 -14.18 11.47
N ALA A 214 2.13 -14.89 12.43
CA ALA A 214 1.29 -16.05 12.15
C ALA A 214 0.00 -15.69 11.42
N ALA A 215 -0.58 -14.50 11.66
CA ALA A 215 -1.71 -13.97 10.91
C ALA A 215 -1.33 -13.67 9.46
N GLY A 216 -0.11 -13.18 9.25
CA GLY A 216 0.39 -12.74 7.94
C GLY A 216 -0.25 -11.45 7.45
N SER A 217 0.29 -10.91 6.37
CA SER A 217 -0.29 -9.76 5.68
C SER A 217 -1.46 -10.21 4.81
N LEU A 218 -2.56 -9.48 4.86
CA LEU A 218 -3.70 -9.72 3.97
C LEU A 218 -3.41 -9.12 2.59
N TRP A 219 -3.28 -9.96 1.58
CA TRP A 219 -3.18 -9.57 0.18
C TRP A 219 -4.55 -9.70 -0.49
N ILE A 220 -5.04 -8.59 -0.99
CA ILE A 220 -6.30 -8.45 -1.71
C ILE A 220 -5.96 -8.29 -3.19
N HIS A 221 -6.34 -9.27 -4.00
CA HIS A 221 -6.23 -9.25 -5.45
C HIS A 221 -7.61 -9.01 -6.06
N ALA A 222 -7.75 -8.03 -6.95
CA ALA A 222 -9.01 -7.65 -7.54
C ALA A 222 -8.85 -7.24 -9.01
N VAL A 223 -9.84 -7.55 -9.83
CA VAL A 223 -9.82 -7.29 -11.27
C VAL A 223 -10.85 -6.23 -11.63
N LYS A 224 -10.45 -5.20 -12.39
CA LYS A 224 -11.39 -4.33 -13.09
C LYS A 224 -11.94 -5.06 -14.29
N PRO A 225 -13.26 -5.31 -14.40
CA PRO A 225 -13.83 -5.99 -15.58
C PRO A 225 -13.60 -5.20 -16.88
N GLY A 226 -13.63 -5.93 -18.02
CA GLY A 226 -13.46 -5.37 -19.37
C GLY A 226 -14.68 -4.63 -19.91
#